data_7cd278b2070ac83f236043dd51f038b6
#
_entry.id   7cd278b2070ac83f236043dd51f038b6
#
_cell.length_a   1.000
_cell.length_b   1.000
_cell.length_c   1.000
_cell.angle_alpha   90.00
_cell.angle_beta   90.00
_cell.angle_gamma   90.00
#
_symmetry.space_group_name_H-M   'P 1'
#
loop_
_entity.id
_entity.type
_entity.pdbx_description
1 polymer ?
#
loop_
_entity_poly.entity_id
_entity_poly.type
_entity_poly.pdbx_seq_one_letter_code
_entity_poly.pdbx_strand_id
1 'polypeptide(L)'
;MKKLFLITLSAVLLLSTFFAGSVSTATAKEPKILEFDTMVGVPAGLTGAQSQVPLRGINGGGIPWIIGAASGELSANGHLEITVQGLVLATTGSNPSPTFRGLVSCVRSDGSFQNILTDPFPATTGLASAGGGNGKIEADLSLPSPCIAPIIFVTSAGGSWFAATGQ
;
A
#
# COMPACT_ATOMS: atom_id res chain seq x y z
N MET A 1 49.28 44.76 70.01
CA MET A 1 47.85 44.42 69.94
C MET A 1 47.47 44.32 68.45
N LYS A 2 47.63 43.14 67.83
CA LYS A 2 47.34 42.93 66.38
C LYS A 2 46.09 42.09 66.29
N LYS A 3 45.03 42.65 65.72
CA LYS A 3 43.77 41.95 65.48
C LYS A 3 43.91 41.22 64.10
N LEU A 4 43.79 39.92 64.17
CA LEU A 4 43.82 39.05 63.02
C LEU A 4 42.39 38.96 62.42
N PHE A 5 42.22 39.42 61.18
CA PHE A 5 40.97 39.28 60.41
C PHE A 5 41.00 37.98 59.67
N LEU A 6 40.10 37.05 60.03
CA LEU A 6 39.84 35.87 59.30
C LEU A 6 38.84 36.19 58.19
N ILE A 7 39.27 36.08 56.95
CA ILE A 7 38.39 36.15 55.77
C ILE A 7 37.97 34.71 55.42
N THR A 8 36.71 34.38 55.65
CA THR A 8 36.10 33.11 55.19
C THR A 8 35.70 33.24 53.75
N LEU A 9 36.39 32.48 52.88
CA LEU A 9 36.09 32.37 51.44
C LEU A 9 35.00 31.32 51.27
N SER A 10 33.74 31.74 51.03
CA SER A 10 32.63 30.83 50.64
C SER A 10 32.74 30.47 49.17
N ALA A 11 33.12 29.25 48.91
CA ALA A 11 33.06 28.66 47.57
C ALA A 11 31.62 28.26 47.25
N VAL A 12 30.99 29.02 46.35
CA VAL A 12 29.68 28.67 45.79
C VAL A 12 29.92 27.67 44.61
N LEU A 13 29.62 26.42 44.88
CA LEU A 13 29.68 25.35 43.88
C LEU A 13 28.41 25.41 43.03
N LEU A 14 28.50 26.01 41.82
CA LEU A 14 27.42 26.00 40.83
C LEU A 14 27.33 24.62 40.19
N LEU A 15 26.36 23.80 40.63
CA LEU A 15 26.00 22.53 39.99
C LEU A 15 25.18 22.81 38.71
N SER A 16 25.86 22.89 37.57
CA SER A 16 25.20 22.94 36.26
C SER A 16 24.69 21.55 35.90
N THR A 17 23.41 21.28 36.14
CA THR A 17 22.73 20.09 35.66
C THR A 17 22.51 20.20 34.15
N PHE A 18 23.31 19.49 33.37
CA PHE A 18 23.06 19.29 31.94
C PHE A 18 21.81 18.42 31.79
N PHE A 19 20.68 19.03 31.46
CA PHE A 19 19.53 18.32 30.93
C PHE A 19 19.87 17.85 29.51
N ALA A 20 20.32 16.60 29.36
CA ALA A 20 20.37 15.92 28.07
C ALA A 20 18.93 15.67 27.65
N GLY A 21 18.31 16.63 26.97
CA GLY A 21 17.03 16.44 26.33
C GLY A 21 17.19 15.42 25.22
N SER A 22 16.57 14.23 25.36
CA SER A 22 16.46 13.26 24.27
C SER A 22 15.62 13.88 23.17
N VAL A 23 16.25 14.30 22.08
CA VAL A 23 15.55 14.71 20.87
C VAL A 23 14.98 13.44 20.27
N SER A 24 13.69 13.15 20.52
CA SER A 24 12.95 12.14 19.78
C SER A 24 12.83 12.65 18.33
N THR A 25 13.61 12.10 17.42
CA THR A 25 13.39 12.29 15.99
C THR A 25 12.07 11.62 15.64
N ALA A 26 11.01 12.42 15.54
CA ALA A 26 9.76 11.94 14.94
C ALA A 26 10.09 11.58 13.49
N THR A 27 10.10 10.27 13.19
CA THR A 27 10.17 9.80 11.81
C THR A 27 8.90 10.30 11.11
N ALA A 28 9.05 11.25 10.20
CA ALA A 28 7.91 11.71 9.40
C ALA A 28 7.37 10.50 8.63
N LYS A 29 6.06 10.25 8.75
CA LYS A 29 5.41 9.20 7.96
C LYS A 29 5.57 9.58 6.48
N GLU A 30 6.00 8.61 5.66
CA GLU A 30 6.13 8.82 4.21
C GLU A 30 4.81 9.32 3.59
N PRO A 31 4.86 10.30 2.69
CA PRO A 31 3.65 10.83 2.09
C PRO A 31 2.96 9.76 1.25
N LYS A 32 1.65 9.59 1.47
CA LYS A 32 0.80 8.74 0.66
C LYS A 32 0.51 9.43 -0.68
N ILE A 33 0.64 8.71 -1.78
CA ILE A 33 0.26 9.18 -3.12
C ILE A 33 -1.10 8.65 -3.57
N LEU A 34 -1.58 7.58 -2.93
CA LEU A 34 -2.94 7.06 -3.07
C LEU A 34 -3.37 6.38 -1.78
N GLU A 35 -4.61 6.62 -1.37
CA GLU A 35 -5.30 5.89 -0.31
C GLU A 35 -6.71 5.55 -0.83
N PHE A 36 -7.20 4.35 -0.56
CA PHE A 36 -8.50 3.89 -1.02
C PHE A 36 -9.15 2.97 0.01
N ASP A 37 -10.48 3.00 0.03
CA ASP A 37 -11.33 2.16 0.88
C ASP A 37 -12.30 1.31 0.05
N THR A 38 -12.16 1.31 -1.27
CA THR A 38 -12.96 0.53 -2.20
C THR A 38 -12.20 0.17 -3.46
N MET A 39 -12.58 -0.97 -4.06
CA MET A 39 -12.19 -1.39 -5.40
C MET A 39 -13.41 -1.90 -6.16
N VAL A 40 -13.32 -1.90 -7.48
CA VAL A 40 -14.36 -2.45 -8.35
C VAL A 40 -13.85 -3.73 -8.97
N GLY A 41 -14.61 -4.81 -8.83
CA GLY A 41 -14.32 -6.09 -9.50
C GLY A 41 -14.50 -5.96 -11.02
N VAL A 42 -13.73 -6.75 -11.79
CA VAL A 42 -13.78 -6.69 -13.26
C VAL A 42 -15.17 -7.06 -13.79
N PRO A 43 -15.86 -6.13 -14.49
CA PRO A 43 -17.19 -6.39 -15.04
C PRO A 43 -17.12 -7.26 -16.32
N ALA A 44 -18.26 -7.82 -16.73
CA ALA A 44 -18.36 -8.73 -17.87
C ALA A 44 -17.77 -8.18 -19.18
N GLY A 45 -17.89 -6.88 -19.44
CA GLY A 45 -17.38 -6.24 -20.66
C GLY A 45 -15.86 -6.07 -20.72
N LEU A 46 -15.15 -6.33 -19.62
CA LEU A 46 -13.69 -6.16 -19.51
C LEU A 46 -12.99 -7.48 -19.13
N THR A 47 -13.63 -8.62 -19.37
CA THR A 47 -13.09 -9.95 -19.04
C THR A 47 -12.43 -10.64 -20.22
N GLY A 48 -11.36 -11.42 -19.93
CA GLY A 48 -10.71 -12.34 -20.85
C GLY A 48 -9.91 -11.70 -21.99
N ALA A 49 -9.34 -12.55 -22.83
CA ALA A 49 -8.55 -12.15 -24.00
C ALA A 49 -9.36 -11.41 -25.09
N GLN A 50 -10.67 -11.46 -25.00
CA GLN A 50 -11.59 -10.76 -25.91
C GLN A 50 -12.05 -9.42 -25.33
N SER A 51 -11.53 -9.00 -24.18
CA SER A 51 -11.71 -7.64 -23.66
C SER A 51 -11.17 -6.66 -24.69
N GLN A 52 -12.07 -6.00 -25.38
CA GLN A 52 -11.74 -5.08 -26.48
C GLN A 52 -10.98 -3.83 -25.98
N VAL A 53 -10.99 -3.59 -24.67
CA VAL A 53 -10.38 -2.39 -24.06
C VAL A 53 -9.68 -2.76 -22.75
N PRO A 54 -8.41 -3.16 -22.79
CA PRO A 54 -7.63 -3.37 -21.56
C PRO A 54 -7.50 -2.06 -20.79
N LEU A 55 -7.64 -2.10 -19.45
CA LEU A 55 -7.40 -0.96 -18.61
C LEU A 55 -5.89 -0.74 -18.45
N ARG A 56 -5.35 0.35 -18.99
CA ARG A 56 -3.90 0.66 -19.04
C ARG A 56 -3.02 -0.49 -19.57
N GLY A 57 -3.51 -1.20 -20.59
CA GLY A 57 -2.83 -2.32 -21.20
C GLY A 57 -2.93 -3.64 -20.42
N ILE A 58 -3.69 -3.69 -19.33
CA ILE A 58 -3.87 -4.88 -18.49
C ILE A 58 -5.25 -5.47 -18.75
N ASN A 59 -5.29 -6.71 -19.21
CA ASN A 59 -6.55 -7.42 -19.47
C ASN A 59 -7.26 -7.80 -18.17
N GLY A 60 -8.58 -7.77 -18.17
CA GLY A 60 -9.40 -8.32 -17.10
C GLY A 60 -9.27 -9.83 -16.96
N GLY A 61 -9.65 -10.38 -15.83
CA GLY A 61 -9.76 -11.83 -15.62
C GLY A 61 -10.72 -12.49 -16.61
N GLY A 62 -10.62 -13.82 -16.75
CA GLY A 62 -11.38 -14.57 -17.78
C GLY A 62 -12.89 -14.50 -17.65
N ILE A 63 -13.41 -14.27 -16.45
CA ILE A 63 -14.84 -14.11 -16.14
C ILE A 63 -15.01 -12.97 -15.14
N PRO A 64 -16.22 -12.41 -14.96
CA PRO A 64 -16.47 -11.29 -14.06
C PRO A 64 -16.16 -11.64 -12.59
N TRP A 65 -15.60 -10.68 -11.87
CA TRP A 65 -15.30 -10.76 -10.45
C TRP A 65 -16.10 -9.72 -9.68
N ILE A 66 -16.44 -10.03 -8.45
CA ILE A 66 -17.03 -9.13 -7.47
C ILE A 66 -16.14 -9.09 -6.22
N ILE A 67 -16.24 -8.02 -5.48
CA ILE A 67 -15.48 -7.80 -4.24
C ILE A 67 -16.43 -7.32 -3.15
N GLY A 68 -16.24 -7.85 -1.94
CA GLY A 68 -17.02 -7.44 -0.77
C GLY A 68 -16.50 -6.17 -0.14
N ALA A 69 -15.19 -6.09 0.09
CA ALA A 69 -14.51 -4.90 0.60
C ALA A 69 -13.05 -4.86 0.15
N ALA A 70 -12.50 -3.67 0.05
CA ALA A 70 -11.08 -3.45 -0.17
C ALA A 70 -10.64 -2.15 0.48
N SER A 71 -9.41 -2.13 0.95
CA SER A 71 -8.73 -0.92 1.40
C SER A 71 -7.23 -1.03 1.17
N GLY A 72 -6.55 0.10 1.13
CA GLY A 72 -5.10 0.10 1.01
C GLY A 72 -4.51 1.48 0.78
N GLU A 73 -3.19 1.51 0.68
CA GLU A 73 -2.43 2.73 0.45
C GLU A 73 -1.18 2.46 -0.39
N LEU A 74 -0.74 3.49 -1.08
CA LEU A 74 0.52 3.55 -1.80
C LEU A 74 1.27 4.79 -1.34
N SER A 75 2.46 4.60 -0.81
CA SER A 75 3.34 5.69 -0.39
C SER A 75 4.29 6.13 -1.50
N ALA A 76 4.83 7.34 -1.39
CA ALA A 76 5.73 7.91 -2.41
C ALA A 76 7.05 7.11 -2.57
N ASN A 77 7.50 6.43 -1.53
CA ASN A 77 8.66 5.53 -1.56
C ASN A 77 8.37 4.16 -2.21
N GLY A 78 7.10 3.90 -2.62
CA GLY A 78 6.68 2.65 -3.26
C GLY A 78 6.12 1.60 -2.31
N HIS A 79 5.99 1.90 -1.01
CA HIS A 79 5.34 0.97 -0.09
C HIS A 79 3.85 0.85 -0.43
N LEU A 80 3.42 -0.37 -0.73
CA LEU A 80 2.05 -0.73 -1.13
C LEU A 80 1.44 -1.66 -0.10
N GLU A 81 0.28 -1.28 0.43
CA GLU A 81 -0.58 -2.18 1.21
C GLU A 81 -1.95 -2.30 0.55
N ILE A 82 -2.45 -3.53 0.44
CA ILE A 82 -3.81 -3.84 -0.03
C ILE A 82 -4.41 -4.91 0.88
N THR A 83 -5.61 -4.67 1.35
CA THR A 83 -6.44 -5.68 2.00
C THR A 83 -7.70 -5.88 1.18
N VAL A 84 -8.00 -7.12 0.82
CA VAL A 84 -9.24 -7.49 0.11
C VAL A 84 -10.04 -8.51 0.89
N GLN A 85 -11.35 -8.43 0.79
CA GLN A 85 -12.29 -9.37 1.39
C GLN A 85 -13.36 -9.76 0.37
N GLY A 86 -13.58 -11.06 0.21
CA GLY A 86 -14.61 -11.58 -0.67
C GLY A 86 -14.39 -11.25 -2.15
N LEU A 87 -13.14 -11.25 -2.63
CA LEU A 87 -12.83 -11.12 -4.05
C LEU A 87 -13.04 -12.48 -4.72
N VAL A 88 -14.17 -12.65 -5.39
CA VAL A 88 -14.67 -13.93 -5.91
C VAL A 88 -15.27 -13.78 -7.32
N LEU A 89 -15.40 -14.90 -7.99
CA LEU A 89 -16.10 -14.97 -9.29
C LEU A 89 -17.57 -14.58 -9.10
N ALA A 90 -18.09 -13.67 -9.92
CA ALA A 90 -19.48 -13.24 -9.86
C ALA A 90 -20.47 -14.38 -10.13
N THR A 91 -20.05 -15.38 -10.92
CA THR A 91 -20.90 -16.50 -11.33
C THR A 91 -21.09 -17.58 -10.26
N THR A 92 -20.07 -17.78 -9.39
CA THR A 92 -20.07 -18.89 -8.41
C THR A 92 -19.99 -18.40 -6.96
N GLY A 93 -19.64 -17.12 -6.75
CA GLY A 93 -19.37 -16.57 -5.42
C GLY A 93 -18.14 -17.20 -4.74
N SER A 94 -17.25 -17.82 -5.52
CA SER A 94 -16.07 -18.54 -5.03
C SER A 94 -14.77 -18.00 -5.63
N ASN A 95 -13.70 -17.97 -4.83
CA ASN A 95 -12.35 -17.69 -5.29
C ASN A 95 -11.61 -18.99 -5.62
N PRO A 96 -11.25 -19.24 -6.88
CA PRO A 96 -10.41 -20.37 -7.27
C PRO A 96 -8.91 -20.09 -7.14
N SER A 97 -8.49 -18.83 -6.96
CA SER A 97 -7.08 -18.43 -6.96
C SER A 97 -6.46 -18.54 -5.57
N PRO A 98 -5.42 -19.34 -5.36
CA PRO A 98 -4.74 -19.46 -4.07
C PRO A 98 -3.82 -18.27 -3.77
N THR A 99 -3.58 -17.40 -4.74
CA THR A 99 -2.73 -16.21 -4.58
C THR A 99 -3.31 -15.02 -5.33
N PHE A 100 -3.03 -13.83 -4.77
CA PHE A 100 -3.22 -12.55 -5.44
C PHE A 100 -1.90 -11.81 -5.58
N ARG A 101 -1.80 -10.92 -6.56
CA ARG A 101 -0.69 -9.98 -6.72
C ARG A 101 -1.26 -8.56 -6.77
N GLY A 102 -0.52 -7.63 -6.20
CA GLY A 102 -0.76 -6.21 -6.41
C GLY A 102 -0.10 -5.76 -7.71
N LEU A 103 -0.73 -4.84 -8.43
CA LEU A 103 -0.13 -4.16 -9.57
C LEU A 103 -0.40 -2.67 -9.44
N VAL A 104 0.66 -1.88 -9.53
CA VAL A 104 0.57 -0.42 -9.58
C VAL A 104 0.83 0.03 -11.01
N SER A 105 -0.12 0.75 -11.60
CA SER A 105 0.00 1.36 -12.91
C SER A 105 0.15 2.86 -12.78
N CYS A 106 1.30 3.39 -13.15
CA CYS A 106 1.59 4.83 -13.17
C CYS A 106 1.57 5.38 -14.60
N VAL A 107 1.08 6.60 -14.79
CA VAL A 107 1.36 7.37 -15.99
C VAL A 107 2.72 8.04 -15.82
N ARG A 108 3.58 7.93 -16.81
CA ARG A 108 4.89 8.59 -16.86
C ARG A 108 4.75 9.99 -17.47
N SER A 109 5.82 10.81 -17.36
CA SER A 109 5.84 12.16 -17.92
C SER A 109 5.67 12.21 -19.44
N ASP A 110 5.99 11.13 -20.15
CA ASP A 110 5.79 10.98 -21.60
C ASP A 110 4.40 10.48 -22.00
N GLY A 111 3.49 10.28 -21.01
CA GLY A 111 2.14 9.76 -21.20
C GLY A 111 2.05 8.24 -21.33
N SER A 112 3.16 7.52 -21.32
CA SER A 112 3.16 6.05 -21.33
C SER A 112 2.74 5.48 -19.97
N PHE A 113 2.27 4.22 -19.96
CA PHE A 113 1.97 3.50 -18.73
C PHE A 113 3.15 2.64 -18.30
N GLN A 114 3.48 2.69 -17.01
CA GLN A 114 4.38 1.74 -16.39
C GLN A 114 3.61 0.91 -15.36
N ASN A 115 3.60 -0.40 -15.58
CA ASN A 115 2.91 -1.38 -14.75
C ASN A 115 3.94 -2.14 -13.92
N ILE A 116 3.86 -2.07 -12.59
CA ILE A 116 4.76 -2.70 -11.64
C ILE A 116 3.97 -3.74 -10.85
N LEU A 117 4.40 -4.99 -10.92
CA LEU A 117 3.72 -6.14 -10.33
C LEU A 117 4.48 -6.62 -9.10
N THR A 118 3.77 -6.93 -8.00
CA THR A 118 4.37 -7.53 -6.80
C THR A 118 4.67 -9.01 -7.03
N ASP A 119 5.34 -9.64 -6.06
CA ASP A 119 5.30 -11.09 -5.90
C ASP A 119 3.89 -11.57 -5.53
N PRO A 120 3.57 -12.87 -5.68
CA PRO A 120 2.29 -13.42 -5.29
C PRO A 120 2.17 -13.52 -3.75
N PHE A 121 1.01 -13.14 -3.22
CA PHE A 121 0.65 -13.24 -1.82
C PHE A 121 -0.47 -14.26 -1.61
N PRO A 122 -0.52 -14.98 -0.48
CA PRO A 122 -1.57 -15.94 -0.19
C PRO A 122 -2.97 -15.33 -0.23
N ALA A 123 -3.92 -16.05 -0.79
CA ALA A 123 -5.32 -15.72 -0.79
C ALA A 123 -6.17 -16.93 -0.39
N THR A 124 -7.29 -16.70 0.31
CA THR A 124 -8.20 -17.78 0.69
C THR A 124 -9.05 -18.19 -0.50
N THR A 125 -9.07 -19.49 -0.81
CA THR A 125 -9.93 -20.06 -1.84
C THR A 125 -11.32 -20.41 -1.28
N GLY A 126 -12.29 -20.65 -2.16
CA GLY A 126 -13.63 -21.08 -1.80
C GLY A 126 -14.68 -19.96 -1.78
N LEU A 127 -15.84 -20.25 -1.20
CA LEU A 127 -16.99 -19.33 -1.17
C LEU A 127 -16.71 -18.12 -0.28
N ALA A 128 -17.15 -16.93 -0.70
CA ALA A 128 -17.03 -15.70 0.08
C ALA A 128 -17.70 -15.83 1.46
N SER A 129 -18.84 -16.51 1.55
CA SER A 129 -19.54 -16.78 2.82
C SER A 129 -18.75 -17.63 3.81
N ALA A 130 -17.74 -18.37 3.33
CA ALA A 130 -16.80 -19.15 4.14
C ALA A 130 -15.41 -18.50 4.24
N GLY A 131 -15.28 -17.20 3.93
CA GLY A 131 -14.03 -16.46 3.98
C GLY A 131 -13.15 -16.60 2.73
N GLY A 132 -13.67 -17.13 1.64
CA GLY A 132 -12.97 -17.17 0.35
C GLY A 132 -12.80 -15.78 -0.24
N GLY A 133 -11.70 -15.58 -0.99
CA GLY A 133 -11.39 -14.31 -1.62
C GLY A 133 -10.81 -13.24 -0.69
N ASN A 134 -10.31 -13.62 0.48
CA ASN A 134 -9.59 -12.71 1.37
C ASN A 134 -8.09 -12.80 1.09
N GLY A 135 -7.40 -11.66 1.18
CA GLY A 135 -5.96 -11.58 1.03
C GLY A 135 -5.40 -10.26 1.52
N LYS A 136 -4.14 -10.29 1.94
CA LYS A 136 -3.34 -9.10 2.24
C LYS A 136 -2.10 -9.10 1.34
N ILE A 137 -1.81 -7.97 0.72
CA ILE A 137 -0.62 -7.72 -0.10
C ILE A 137 0.14 -6.59 0.57
N GLU A 138 1.43 -6.79 0.80
CA GLU A 138 2.31 -5.78 1.38
C GLU A 138 3.67 -5.89 0.71
N ALA A 139 4.08 -4.86 -0.03
CA ALA A 139 5.30 -4.90 -0.84
C ALA A 139 5.92 -3.52 -1.02
N ASP A 140 7.22 -3.49 -1.21
CA ASP A 140 7.97 -2.29 -1.60
C ASP A 140 8.27 -2.36 -3.10
N LEU A 141 7.78 -1.38 -3.84
CA LEU A 141 7.88 -1.30 -5.30
C LEU A 141 8.78 -0.16 -5.75
N SER A 142 9.54 -0.38 -6.80
CA SER A 142 10.29 0.70 -7.46
C SER A 142 9.38 1.46 -8.42
N LEU A 143 8.78 2.55 -7.95
CA LEU A 143 7.88 3.37 -8.76
C LEU A 143 8.68 4.29 -9.71
N PRO A 144 8.10 4.65 -10.90
CA PRO A 144 8.66 5.71 -11.72
C PRO A 144 8.54 7.06 -11.00
N SER A 145 9.45 7.96 -11.28
CA SER A 145 9.38 9.34 -10.78
C SER A 145 9.24 10.30 -11.97
N PRO A 146 8.08 10.95 -12.12
CA PRO A 146 6.87 10.87 -11.29
C PRO A 146 6.01 9.61 -11.58
N CYS A 147 5.28 9.14 -10.56
CA CYS A 147 4.14 8.23 -10.73
C CYS A 147 2.87 9.07 -10.74
N ILE A 148 2.32 9.34 -11.91
CA ILE A 148 1.15 10.22 -12.08
C ILE A 148 -0.12 9.36 -12.13
N ALA A 149 -1.18 9.81 -11.44
CA ALA A 149 -2.50 9.17 -11.42
C ALA A 149 -2.40 7.63 -11.25
N PRO A 150 -1.83 7.12 -10.16
CA PRO A 150 -1.68 5.69 -9.94
C PRO A 150 -3.05 4.99 -9.91
N ILE A 151 -3.14 3.82 -10.55
CA ILE A 151 -4.24 2.87 -10.36
C ILE A 151 -3.63 1.60 -9.75
N ILE A 152 -4.29 1.09 -8.70
CA ILE A 152 -3.89 -0.16 -8.06
C ILE A 152 -4.86 -1.26 -8.51
N PHE A 153 -4.31 -2.41 -8.86
CA PHE A 153 -5.06 -3.60 -9.23
C PHE A 153 -4.73 -4.76 -8.29
N VAL A 154 -5.71 -5.61 -8.07
CA VAL A 154 -5.50 -6.98 -7.58
C VAL A 154 -5.60 -7.90 -8.77
N THR A 155 -4.58 -8.73 -8.99
CA THR A 155 -4.42 -9.52 -10.20
C THR A 155 -4.24 -11.00 -9.90
N SER A 156 -4.40 -11.82 -10.94
CA SER A 156 -3.96 -13.21 -10.98
C SER A 156 -2.42 -13.31 -10.95
N ALA A 157 -1.89 -14.52 -10.77
CA ALA A 157 -0.48 -14.80 -10.93
C ALA A 157 0.06 -14.39 -12.32
N GLY A 158 -0.77 -14.47 -13.37
CA GLY A 158 -0.45 -14.09 -14.74
C GLY A 158 -0.64 -12.60 -15.07
N GLY A 159 -1.06 -11.77 -14.11
CA GLY A 159 -1.21 -10.31 -14.28
C GLY A 159 -2.56 -9.85 -14.84
N SER A 160 -3.53 -10.74 -15.10
CA SER A 160 -4.90 -10.32 -15.41
C SER A 160 -5.57 -9.76 -14.15
N TRP A 161 -6.22 -8.61 -14.25
CA TRP A 161 -6.81 -7.98 -13.08
C TRP A 161 -8.20 -8.53 -12.72
N PHE A 162 -8.42 -8.66 -11.41
CA PHE A 162 -9.68 -9.09 -10.80
C PHE A 162 -10.44 -7.91 -10.18
N ALA A 163 -9.72 -6.97 -9.60
CA ALA A 163 -10.27 -5.73 -9.05
C ALA A 163 -9.30 -4.57 -9.28
N ALA A 164 -9.83 -3.34 -9.36
CA ALA A 164 -9.06 -2.11 -9.51
C ALA A 164 -9.63 -1.01 -8.62
N THR A 165 -8.77 -0.06 -8.19
CA THR A 165 -9.24 1.14 -7.51
C THR A 165 -10.11 1.96 -8.45
N GLY A 166 -11.26 2.44 -7.92
CA GLY A 166 -12.05 3.48 -8.57
C GLY A 166 -11.30 4.82 -8.57
N GLN A 167 -11.57 5.66 -9.55
CA GLN A 167 -11.21 7.08 -9.52
C GLN A 167 -12.43 7.89 -9.13
#